data_666ba81fd5686073b5e46e424a7be826
#
_entry.id   666ba81fd5686073b5e46e424a7be826
#
_cell.length_a   1.000
_cell.length_b   1.000
_cell.length_c   1.000
_cell.angle_alpha   90.00
_cell.angle_beta   90.00
_cell.angle_gamma   90.00
#
_symmetry.space_group_name_H-M   'P 1'
#
loop_
_entity.id
_entity.type
_entity.pdbx_description
1 polymer ?
#
loop_
_entity_poly.entity_id
_entity_poly.type
_entity_poly.pdbx_seq_one_letter_code
_entity_poly.pdbx_strand_id
1 'polypeptide(L)'
;MPSFGEKLLAAAIFLALEVPLGAITYRATRRVRPFVVPAVLLVLAVLVPDPSWGGLLLLVSLFTMFGQAIAARTRKTVADERRQLAAQGPSPWLGQSRRSSLTLIAVGVVSMLVGTAGDTSGSKINLIAILFFYAGSIMLGIGLFRRHTVLVLYLGQRRARWLEVIQVSTAFVAYGLAAFGEFSHDPGQRLAVRLLCFIPFGLHFLFVWIPLIKAQEHSLLAERPLV
;
A
#
# COMPACT_ATOMS: atom_id res chain seq x y z
N MET A 1 8.67 13.24 -28.11
CA MET A 1 7.35 12.84 -27.55
C MET A 1 7.16 11.37 -27.80
N PRO A 2 6.70 10.57 -26.81
CA PRO A 2 6.43 9.16 -27.04
C PRO A 2 5.34 8.98 -28.11
N SER A 3 5.54 7.99 -28.95
CA SER A 3 4.56 7.61 -29.97
C SER A 3 3.27 7.09 -29.34
N PHE A 4 2.17 7.10 -30.09
CA PHE A 4 0.91 6.51 -29.62
C PHE A 4 1.08 5.02 -29.24
N GLY A 5 1.93 4.29 -30.00
CA GLY A 5 2.25 2.89 -29.69
C GLY A 5 2.97 2.71 -28.34
N GLU A 6 3.89 3.59 -27.98
CA GLU A 6 4.57 3.54 -26.68
C GLU A 6 3.64 3.83 -25.53
N LYS A 7 2.67 4.76 -25.69
CA LYS A 7 1.64 5.02 -24.69
C LYS A 7 0.71 3.82 -24.50
N LEU A 8 0.31 3.16 -25.59
CA LEU A 8 -0.49 1.94 -25.52
C LEU A 8 0.26 0.80 -24.83
N LEU A 9 1.56 0.65 -25.13
CA LEU A 9 2.38 -0.37 -24.46
C LEU A 9 2.48 -0.10 -22.96
N ALA A 10 2.73 1.15 -22.57
CA ALA A 10 2.75 1.53 -21.15
C ALA A 10 1.41 1.23 -20.47
N ALA A 11 0.29 1.64 -21.06
CA ALA A 11 -1.05 1.35 -20.53
C ALA A 11 -1.32 -0.15 -20.43
N ALA A 12 -0.88 -0.96 -21.40
CA ALA A 12 -1.01 -2.42 -21.37
C ALA A 12 -0.21 -3.05 -20.23
N ILE A 13 1.00 -2.56 -19.95
CA ILE A 13 1.82 -3.01 -18.80
C ILE A 13 1.09 -2.70 -17.48
N PHE A 14 0.58 -1.47 -17.32
CA PHE A 14 -0.16 -1.10 -16.11
C PHE A 14 -1.45 -1.91 -15.96
N LEU A 15 -2.19 -2.14 -17.04
CA LEU A 15 -3.36 -3.00 -17.04
C LEU A 15 -3.01 -4.43 -16.59
N ALA A 16 -1.89 -4.98 -17.06
CA ALA A 16 -1.42 -6.30 -16.65
C ALA A 16 -1.12 -6.36 -15.14
N LEU A 17 -0.60 -5.29 -14.55
CA LEU A 17 -0.38 -5.17 -13.10
C LEU A 17 -1.70 -5.00 -12.33
N GLU A 18 -2.71 -4.34 -12.92
CA GLU A 18 -4.02 -4.12 -12.30
C GLU A 18 -4.93 -5.35 -12.32
N VAL A 19 -4.77 -6.25 -13.30
CA VAL A 19 -5.61 -7.47 -13.44
C VAL A 19 -5.64 -8.32 -12.16
N PRO A 20 -4.51 -8.70 -11.52
CA PRO A 20 -4.55 -9.47 -10.29
C PRO A 20 -5.20 -8.71 -9.13
N LEU A 21 -4.98 -7.39 -9.04
CA LEU A 21 -5.63 -6.53 -8.03
C LEU A 21 -7.14 -6.46 -8.27
N GLY A 22 -7.54 -6.37 -9.55
CA GLY A 22 -8.92 -6.44 -9.98
C GLY A 22 -9.59 -7.76 -9.59
N ALA A 23 -8.92 -8.87 -9.82
CA ALA A 23 -9.43 -10.20 -9.45
C ALA A 23 -9.67 -10.31 -7.93
N ILE A 24 -8.74 -9.78 -7.10
CA ILE A 24 -8.89 -9.72 -5.64
C ILE A 24 -10.12 -8.88 -5.27
N THR A 25 -10.24 -7.69 -5.85
CA THR A 25 -11.34 -6.75 -5.58
C THR A 25 -12.69 -7.36 -5.97
N TYR A 26 -12.78 -7.95 -7.16
CA TYR A 26 -13.99 -8.60 -7.64
C TYR A 26 -14.40 -9.80 -6.77
N ARG A 27 -13.46 -10.68 -6.45
CA ARG A 27 -13.74 -11.84 -5.56
C ARG A 27 -14.25 -11.42 -4.18
N ALA A 28 -13.78 -10.28 -3.68
CA ALA A 28 -14.20 -9.78 -2.37
C ALA A 28 -15.52 -9.00 -2.41
N THR A 29 -15.79 -8.25 -3.47
CA THR A 29 -16.96 -7.34 -3.54
C THR A 29 -18.09 -7.87 -4.41
N ARG A 30 -17.80 -8.71 -5.41
CA ARG A 30 -18.71 -9.14 -6.48
C ARG A 30 -19.34 -7.95 -7.24
N ARG A 31 -18.65 -6.80 -7.30
CA ARG A 31 -19.11 -5.55 -7.92
C ARG A 31 -18.13 -5.09 -8.97
N VAL A 32 -18.65 -4.48 -10.03
CA VAL A 32 -17.85 -3.91 -11.14
C VAL A 32 -17.53 -2.43 -10.91
N ARG A 33 -18.35 -1.71 -10.13
CA ARG A 33 -18.16 -0.27 -9.87
C ARG A 33 -16.73 0.14 -9.47
N PRO A 34 -15.97 -0.63 -8.68
CA PRO A 34 -14.59 -0.29 -8.33
C PRO A 34 -13.65 -0.12 -9.53
N PHE A 35 -13.95 -0.73 -10.68
CA PHE A 35 -13.08 -0.70 -11.85
C PHE A 35 -13.28 0.51 -12.75
N VAL A 36 -14.37 1.26 -12.57
CA VAL A 36 -14.72 2.38 -13.44
C VAL A 36 -13.65 3.47 -13.40
N VAL A 37 -13.22 3.87 -12.20
CA VAL A 37 -12.23 4.94 -12.05
C VAL A 37 -10.87 4.55 -12.63
N PRO A 38 -10.26 3.39 -12.29
CA PRO A 38 -9.03 2.94 -12.94
C PRO A 38 -9.14 2.85 -14.46
N ALA A 39 -10.20 2.28 -14.99
CA ALA A 39 -10.39 2.17 -16.44
C ALA A 39 -10.44 3.55 -17.13
N VAL A 40 -11.14 4.51 -16.55
CA VAL A 40 -11.18 5.89 -17.06
C VAL A 40 -9.78 6.52 -17.01
N LEU A 41 -9.02 6.33 -15.93
CA LEU A 41 -7.67 6.87 -15.79
C LEU A 41 -6.70 6.26 -16.81
N LEU A 42 -6.80 4.95 -17.09
CA LEU A 42 -5.99 4.28 -18.12
C LEU A 42 -6.29 4.86 -19.52
N VAL A 43 -7.57 5.06 -19.86
CA VAL A 43 -7.96 5.67 -21.13
C VAL A 43 -7.42 7.10 -21.24
N LEU A 44 -7.61 7.91 -20.20
CA LEU A 44 -7.11 9.29 -20.16
C LEU A 44 -5.59 9.35 -20.29
N ALA A 45 -4.86 8.42 -19.67
CA ALA A 45 -3.40 8.37 -19.77
C ALA A 45 -2.88 8.20 -21.20
N VAL A 46 -3.61 7.44 -22.03
CA VAL A 46 -3.27 7.26 -23.45
C VAL A 46 -3.62 8.51 -24.26
N LEU A 47 -4.72 9.16 -23.95
CA LEU A 47 -5.24 10.32 -24.70
C LEU A 47 -4.50 11.61 -24.39
N VAL A 48 -3.96 11.77 -23.19
CA VAL A 48 -3.23 12.98 -22.79
C VAL A 48 -1.95 13.14 -23.63
N PRO A 49 -1.72 14.31 -24.28
CA PRO A 49 -0.54 14.53 -25.12
C PRO A 49 0.76 14.51 -24.32
N ASP A 50 0.78 15.11 -23.14
CA ASP A 50 1.94 15.22 -22.28
C ASP A 50 2.26 13.88 -21.61
N PRO A 51 3.47 13.32 -21.82
CA PRO A 51 3.87 12.04 -21.25
C PRO A 51 3.97 12.07 -19.72
N SER A 52 4.27 13.20 -19.11
CA SER A 52 4.36 13.35 -17.65
C SER A 52 2.99 13.17 -17.00
N TRP A 53 1.96 13.82 -17.56
CA TRP A 53 0.59 13.65 -17.13
C TRP A 53 0.05 12.25 -17.43
N GLY A 54 0.40 11.68 -18.60
CA GLY A 54 0.04 10.30 -18.94
C GLY A 54 0.61 9.31 -17.92
N GLY A 55 1.90 9.42 -17.58
CA GLY A 55 2.56 8.62 -16.55
C GLY A 55 1.92 8.78 -15.16
N LEU A 56 1.58 10.02 -14.78
CA LEU A 56 0.89 10.28 -13.51
C LEU A 56 -0.47 9.58 -13.46
N LEU A 57 -1.26 9.66 -14.52
CA LEU A 57 -2.58 9.02 -14.59
C LEU A 57 -2.47 7.48 -14.49
N LEU A 58 -1.45 6.86 -15.11
CA LEU A 58 -1.18 5.43 -14.97
C LEU A 58 -0.88 5.06 -13.51
N LEU A 59 -0.03 5.83 -12.84
CA LEU A 59 0.28 5.62 -11.42
C LEU A 59 -0.96 5.79 -10.55
N VAL A 60 -1.78 6.83 -10.77
CA VAL A 60 -3.02 7.05 -10.03
C VAL A 60 -3.99 5.88 -10.21
N SER A 61 -4.10 5.35 -11.45
CA SER A 61 -4.91 4.17 -11.74
C SER A 61 -4.47 2.97 -10.91
N LEU A 62 -3.18 2.63 -10.97
CA LEU A 62 -2.60 1.49 -10.24
C LEU A 62 -2.80 1.63 -8.72
N PHE A 63 -2.52 2.82 -8.15
CA PHE A 63 -2.73 3.07 -6.72
C PHE A 63 -4.19 2.99 -6.31
N THR A 64 -5.10 3.46 -7.17
CA THR A 64 -6.54 3.34 -6.93
C THR A 64 -6.96 1.88 -6.88
N MET A 65 -6.50 1.06 -7.84
CA MET A 65 -6.77 -0.39 -7.84
C MET A 65 -6.17 -1.09 -6.62
N PHE A 66 -4.94 -0.75 -6.25
CA PHE A 66 -4.28 -1.31 -5.08
C PHE A 66 -5.03 -0.97 -3.79
N GLY A 67 -5.40 0.29 -3.58
CA GLY A 67 -6.18 0.74 -2.44
C GLY A 67 -7.55 0.04 -2.34
N GLN A 68 -8.22 -0.14 -3.48
CA GLN A 68 -9.50 -0.85 -3.55
C GLN A 68 -9.35 -2.34 -3.24
N ALA A 69 -8.30 -3.00 -3.73
CA ALA A 69 -8.03 -4.41 -3.46
C ALA A 69 -7.77 -4.64 -1.96
N ILE A 70 -6.97 -3.76 -1.34
CA ILE A 70 -6.73 -3.80 0.11
C ILE A 70 -8.02 -3.58 0.89
N ALA A 71 -8.77 -2.52 0.60
CA ALA A 71 -10.01 -2.21 1.30
C ALA A 71 -11.05 -3.32 1.16
N ALA A 72 -11.17 -3.92 -0.04
CA ALA A 72 -12.07 -5.03 -0.29
C ALA A 72 -11.68 -6.29 0.51
N ARG A 73 -10.39 -6.62 0.51
CA ARG A 73 -9.86 -7.76 1.27
C ARG A 73 -10.01 -7.54 2.77
N THR A 74 -9.67 -6.35 3.27
CA THR A 74 -9.81 -6.00 4.69
C THR A 74 -11.27 -6.14 5.15
N ARG A 75 -12.23 -5.59 4.39
CA ARG A 75 -13.67 -5.71 4.72
C ARG A 75 -14.13 -7.16 4.79
N LYS A 76 -13.70 -8.00 3.84
CA LYS A 76 -14.03 -9.42 3.84
C LYS A 76 -13.45 -10.10 5.08
N THR A 77 -12.17 -9.92 5.35
CA THR A 77 -11.51 -10.53 6.52
C THR A 77 -12.13 -10.08 7.83
N VAL A 78 -12.46 -8.78 7.98
CA VAL A 78 -13.17 -8.25 9.16
C VAL A 78 -14.55 -8.90 9.33
N ALA A 79 -15.29 -9.08 8.23
CA ALA A 79 -16.60 -9.73 8.30
C ALA A 79 -16.51 -11.21 8.69
N ASP A 80 -15.51 -11.92 8.15
CA ASP A 80 -15.27 -13.32 8.46
C ASP A 80 -14.81 -13.49 9.91
N GLU A 81 -13.89 -12.66 10.40
CA GLU A 81 -13.43 -12.63 11.80
C GLU A 81 -14.55 -12.31 12.78
N ARG A 82 -15.44 -11.35 12.46
CA ARG A 82 -16.61 -11.07 13.30
C ARG A 82 -17.53 -12.27 13.43
N ARG A 83 -17.77 -12.99 12.33
CA ARG A 83 -18.59 -14.21 12.35
C ARG A 83 -17.95 -15.30 13.21
N GLN A 84 -16.63 -15.44 13.09
CA GLN A 84 -15.88 -16.45 13.82
C GLN A 84 -15.80 -16.14 15.31
N LEU A 85 -15.57 -14.87 15.70
CA LEU A 85 -15.61 -14.41 17.09
C LEU A 85 -16.98 -14.64 17.73
N ALA A 86 -18.07 -14.40 16.98
CA ALA A 86 -19.42 -14.66 17.46
C ALA A 86 -19.72 -16.17 17.65
N ALA A 87 -19.10 -17.03 16.86
CA ALA A 87 -19.35 -18.48 16.88
C ALA A 87 -18.40 -19.28 17.80
N GLN A 88 -17.12 -18.91 17.88
CA GLN A 88 -16.06 -19.76 18.41
C GLN A 88 -15.07 -19.05 19.35
N GLY A 89 -15.23 -17.72 19.57
CA GLY A 89 -14.25 -16.93 20.32
C GLY A 89 -13.03 -16.48 19.47
N PRO A 90 -11.95 -15.97 20.10
CA PRO A 90 -10.81 -15.38 19.40
C PRO A 90 -10.12 -16.36 18.46
N SER A 91 -9.96 -15.97 17.20
CA SER A 91 -9.31 -16.80 16.17
C SER A 91 -7.82 -16.97 16.44
N PRO A 92 -7.24 -18.20 16.28
CA PRO A 92 -5.81 -18.46 16.35
C PRO A 92 -5.00 -17.61 15.34
N TRP A 93 -5.64 -17.16 14.26
CA TRP A 93 -5.05 -16.31 13.22
C TRP A 93 -4.54 -14.97 13.76
N LEU A 94 -5.19 -14.39 14.76
CA LEU A 94 -4.76 -13.13 15.38
C LEU A 94 -3.34 -13.25 15.98
N GLY A 95 -3.02 -14.35 16.64
CA GLY A 95 -1.68 -14.61 17.20
C GLY A 95 -0.63 -14.90 16.13
N GLN A 96 -0.97 -15.73 15.14
CA GLN A 96 -0.07 -16.11 14.06
C GLN A 96 0.23 -14.94 13.11
N SER A 97 -0.75 -14.09 12.86
CA SER A 97 -0.60 -12.86 12.08
C SER A 97 0.44 -11.90 12.69
N ARG A 98 0.59 -11.89 14.02
CA ARG A 98 1.56 -11.01 14.70
C ARG A 98 3.01 -11.32 14.29
N ARG A 99 3.46 -12.56 14.40
CA ARG A 99 4.85 -12.96 14.10
C ARG A 99 5.19 -12.70 12.63
N SER A 100 4.35 -13.17 11.72
CA SER A 100 4.57 -12.98 10.28
C SER A 100 4.55 -11.50 9.86
N SER A 101 3.74 -10.67 10.52
CA SER A 101 3.73 -9.22 10.28
C SER A 101 5.01 -8.55 10.75
N LEU A 102 5.52 -8.88 11.93
CA LEU A 102 6.78 -8.34 12.45
C LEU A 102 7.97 -8.71 11.57
N THR A 103 8.03 -9.96 11.10
CA THR A 103 9.08 -10.39 10.16
C THR A 103 9.04 -9.59 8.87
N LEU A 104 7.86 -9.42 8.26
CA LEU A 104 7.71 -8.63 7.02
C LEU A 104 8.08 -7.16 7.23
N ILE A 105 7.75 -6.58 8.38
CA ILE A 105 8.13 -5.20 8.72
C ILE A 105 9.65 -5.09 8.86
N ALA A 106 10.27 -5.98 9.63
CA ALA A 106 11.71 -5.95 9.84
C ALA A 106 12.48 -6.11 8.52
N VAL A 107 12.13 -7.13 7.72
CA VAL A 107 12.76 -7.36 6.41
C VAL A 107 12.51 -6.19 5.48
N GLY A 108 11.27 -5.64 5.47
CA GLY A 108 10.92 -4.50 4.65
C GLY A 108 11.73 -3.26 4.98
N VAL A 109 11.86 -2.92 6.27
CA VAL A 109 12.67 -1.76 6.73
C VAL A 109 14.13 -1.96 6.36
N VAL A 110 14.72 -3.12 6.64
CA VAL A 110 16.12 -3.41 6.30
C VAL A 110 16.33 -3.29 4.80
N SER A 111 15.46 -3.86 3.97
CA SER A 111 15.56 -3.77 2.50
C SER A 111 15.47 -2.33 2.01
N MET A 112 14.56 -1.51 2.57
CA MET A 112 14.47 -0.08 2.22
C MET A 112 15.74 0.68 2.60
N LEU A 113 16.31 0.43 3.78
CA LEU A 113 17.55 1.06 4.24
C LEU A 113 18.74 0.66 3.36
N VAL A 114 18.86 -0.63 3.03
CA VAL A 114 19.90 -1.14 2.12
C VAL A 114 19.76 -0.50 0.73
N GLY A 115 18.53 -0.45 0.20
CA GLY A 115 18.26 0.21 -1.08
C GLY A 115 18.58 1.70 -1.06
N THR A 116 18.30 2.40 0.04
CA THR A 116 18.66 3.82 0.20
C THR A 116 20.17 4.00 0.27
N ALA A 117 20.87 3.23 1.09
CA ALA A 117 22.32 3.33 1.26
C ALA A 117 23.10 2.97 -0.02
N GLY A 118 22.62 1.97 -0.77
CA GLY A 118 23.30 1.52 -2.00
C GLY A 118 23.28 2.53 -3.15
N ASP A 119 22.39 3.53 -3.09
CA ASP A 119 22.24 4.53 -4.15
C ASP A 119 22.87 5.90 -3.81
N THR A 120 23.19 6.14 -2.54
CA THR A 120 23.77 7.42 -2.10
C THR A 120 25.25 7.58 -2.46
N SER A 121 25.90 6.52 -2.93
CA SER A 121 27.35 6.46 -3.14
C SER A 121 27.83 6.99 -4.49
N GLY A 122 26.95 7.45 -5.39
CA GLY A 122 27.41 7.94 -6.68
C GLY A 122 26.35 8.61 -7.56
N SER A 123 26.81 9.25 -8.64
CA SER A 123 25.94 9.87 -9.65
C SER A 123 25.25 8.86 -10.58
N LYS A 124 25.64 7.59 -10.54
CA LYS A 124 25.04 6.53 -11.36
C LYS A 124 23.83 5.93 -10.67
N ILE A 125 22.74 5.79 -11.42
CA ILE A 125 21.52 5.15 -10.96
C ILE A 125 21.79 3.66 -10.70
N ASN A 126 21.55 3.20 -9.50
CA ASN A 126 21.71 1.80 -9.11
C ASN A 126 20.36 1.08 -9.11
N LEU A 127 20.04 0.38 -10.21
CA LEU A 127 18.79 -0.35 -10.36
C LEU A 127 18.56 -1.43 -9.27
N ILE A 128 19.63 -2.06 -8.78
CA ILE A 128 19.54 -3.05 -7.72
C ILE A 128 19.09 -2.38 -6.42
N ALA A 129 19.67 -1.22 -6.09
CA ALA A 129 19.26 -0.44 -4.92
C ALA A 129 17.80 0.01 -5.00
N ILE A 130 17.34 0.43 -6.18
CA ILE A 130 15.94 0.76 -6.46
C ILE A 130 15.04 -0.44 -6.20
N LEU A 131 15.38 -1.61 -6.75
CA LEU A 131 14.61 -2.84 -6.54
C LEU A 131 14.51 -3.22 -5.06
N PHE A 132 15.61 -3.17 -4.33
CA PHE A 132 15.62 -3.44 -2.88
C PHE A 132 14.72 -2.47 -2.12
N PHE A 133 14.75 -1.19 -2.46
CA PHE A 133 13.93 -0.18 -1.83
C PHE A 133 12.43 -0.44 -2.04
N TYR A 134 12.00 -0.64 -3.29
CA TYR A 134 10.58 -0.85 -3.59
C TYR A 134 10.06 -2.22 -3.15
N ALA A 135 10.86 -3.28 -3.26
CA ALA A 135 10.51 -4.58 -2.70
C ALA A 135 10.35 -4.51 -1.17
N GLY A 136 11.27 -3.81 -0.50
CA GLY A 136 11.18 -3.52 0.93
C GLY A 136 9.91 -2.76 1.30
N SER A 137 9.55 -1.74 0.52
CA SER A 137 8.31 -0.97 0.70
C SER A 137 7.07 -1.84 0.62
N ILE A 138 7.02 -2.76 -0.34
CA ILE A 138 5.90 -3.70 -0.50
C ILE A 138 5.81 -4.63 0.71
N MET A 139 6.93 -5.21 1.14
CA MET A 139 6.98 -6.09 2.31
C MET A 139 6.54 -5.38 3.58
N LEU A 140 7.03 -4.16 3.81
CA LEU A 140 6.67 -3.30 4.93
C LEU A 140 5.18 -2.98 4.89
N GLY A 141 4.65 -2.59 3.73
CA GLY A 141 3.24 -2.33 3.53
C GLY A 141 2.36 -3.54 3.85
N ILE A 142 2.70 -4.72 3.34
CA ILE A 142 1.96 -5.97 3.63
C ILE A 142 2.00 -6.29 5.13
N GLY A 143 3.16 -6.14 5.77
CA GLY A 143 3.34 -6.38 7.20
C GLY A 143 2.45 -5.46 8.06
N LEU A 144 2.42 -4.17 7.73
CA LEU A 144 1.58 -3.20 8.42
C LEU A 144 0.09 -3.44 8.18
N PHE A 145 -0.31 -3.68 6.92
CA PHE A 145 -1.71 -3.91 6.56
C PHE A 145 -2.32 -5.19 7.14
N ARG A 146 -1.52 -6.23 7.39
CA ARG A 146 -2.01 -7.42 8.09
C ARG A 146 -2.57 -7.09 9.47
N ARG A 147 -2.05 -6.05 10.14
CA ARG A 147 -2.53 -5.58 11.44
C ARG A 147 -3.71 -4.61 11.34
N HIS A 148 -3.88 -3.97 10.20
CA HIS A 148 -4.97 -3.03 9.98
C HIS A 148 -6.35 -3.68 10.15
N THR A 149 -6.50 -4.94 9.74
CA THR A 149 -7.74 -5.70 9.94
C THR A 149 -8.15 -5.77 11.41
N VAL A 150 -7.18 -6.02 12.30
CA VAL A 150 -7.42 -6.08 13.74
C VAL A 150 -7.85 -4.70 14.26
N LEU A 151 -7.20 -3.63 13.77
CA LEU A 151 -7.55 -2.26 14.16
C LEU A 151 -8.99 -1.89 13.79
N VAL A 152 -9.48 -2.29 12.62
CA VAL A 152 -10.85 -2.03 12.19
C VAL A 152 -11.86 -2.68 13.14
N LEU A 153 -11.53 -3.84 13.69
CA LEU A 153 -12.37 -4.52 14.69
C LEU A 153 -12.48 -3.72 16.00
N TYR A 154 -11.42 -2.99 16.40
CA TYR A 154 -11.35 -2.25 17.65
C TYR A 154 -11.81 -0.79 17.58
N LEU A 155 -11.35 -0.05 16.56
CA LEU A 155 -11.63 1.39 16.43
C LEU A 155 -12.96 1.70 15.74
N GLY A 156 -13.61 0.69 15.18
CA GLY A 156 -14.80 0.87 14.36
C GLY A 156 -14.49 1.39 12.95
N GLN A 157 -15.41 1.12 12.02
CA GLN A 157 -15.23 1.38 10.60
C GLN A 157 -14.99 2.85 10.24
N ARG A 158 -15.58 3.80 10.97
CA ARG A 158 -15.47 5.22 10.63
C ARG A 158 -14.06 5.76 10.87
N ARG A 159 -13.47 5.47 12.04
CA ARG A 159 -12.09 5.90 12.36
C ARG A 159 -11.06 5.19 11.50
N ALA A 160 -11.23 3.89 11.26
CA ALA A 160 -10.35 3.13 10.39
C ALA A 160 -10.36 3.66 8.96
N ARG A 161 -11.52 4.07 8.40
CA ARG A 161 -11.58 4.67 7.05
C ARG A 161 -10.81 5.99 6.95
N TRP A 162 -10.91 6.86 7.95
CA TRP A 162 -10.15 8.11 7.94
C TRP A 162 -8.64 7.86 7.97
N LEU A 163 -8.18 6.91 8.76
CA LEU A 163 -6.77 6.51 8.79
C LEU A 163 -6.33 5.90 7.45
N GLU A 164 -7.17 5.06 6.82
CA GLU A 164 -6.93 4.53 5.47
C GLU A 164 -6.78 5.65 4.44
N VAL A 165 -7.70 6.62 4.43
CA VAL A 165 -7.66 7.74 3.49
C VAL A 165 -6.38 8.55 3.67
N ILE A 166 -6.05 8.95 4.89
CA ILE A 166 -4.82 9.72 5.18
C ILE A 166 -3.59 8.93 4.72
N GLN A 167 -3.51 7.64 5.06
CA GLN A 167 -2.38 6.79 4.72
C GLN A 167 -2.22 6.58 3.21
N VAL A 168 -3.32 6.27 2.51
CA VAL A 168 -3.31 6.08 1.05
C VAL A 168 -2.95 7.38 0.35
N SER A 169 -3.51 8.52 0.78
CA SER A 169 -3.19 9.83 0.21
C SER A 169 -1.72 10.20 0.43
N THR A 170 -1.19 9.99 1.64
CA THR A 170 0.21 10.26 1.96
C THR A 170 1.15 9.34 1.18
N ALA A 171 0.81 8.05 1.05
CA ALA A 171 1.57 7.12 0.25
C ALA A 171 1.56 7.52 -1.23
N PHE A 172 0.40 7.90 -1.76
CA PHE A 172 0.26 8.38 -3.13
C PHE A 172 1.17 9.57 -3.42
N VAL A 173 1.15 10.60 -2.56
CA VAL A 173 2.02 11.78 -2.71
C VAL A 173 3.49 11.39 -2.62
N ALA A 174 3.88 10.62 -1.60
CA ALA A 174 5.27 10.23 -1.38
C ALA A 174 5.83 9.41 -2.55
N TYR A 175 5.11 8.37 -2.99
CA TYR A 175 5.55 7.51 -4.09
C TYR A 175 5.42 8.19 -5.46
N GLY A 176 4.43 9.09 -5.63
CA GLY A 176 4.35 9.93 -6.82
C GLY A 176 5.58 10.84 -6.96
N LEU A 177 5.99 11.51 -5.88
CA LEU A 177 7.20 12.32 -5.86
C LEU A 177 8.47 11.47 -6.07
N ALA A 178 8.52 10.27 -5.46
CA ALA A 178 9.63 9.34 -5.63
C ALA A 178 9.78 8.91 -7.10
N ALA A 179 8.68 8.63 -7.80
CA ALA A 179 8.72 8.25 -9.22
C ALA A 179 9.35 9.33 -10.11
N PHE A 180 9.19 10.62 -9.77
CA PHE A 180 9.82 11.72 -10.49
C PHE A 180 11.28 11.94 -10.06
N GLY A 181 11.59 11.82 -8.77
CA GLY A 181 12.91 12.09 -8.23
C GLY A 181 13.91 10.94 -8.31
N GLU A 182 13.45 9.70 -8.47
CA GLU A 182 14.28 8.49 -8.44
C GLU A 182 15.32 8.45 -9.57
N PHE A 183 14.96 9.00 -10.73
CA PHE A 183 15.86 9.07 -11.91
C PHE A 183 16.65 10.37 -12.00
N SER A 184 16.64 11.18 -10.94
CA SER A 184 17.47 12.37 -10.88
C SER A 184 18.95 12.01 -10.83
N HIS A 185 19.79 12.82 -11.50
CA HIS A 185 21.25 12.71 -11.41
C HIS A 185 21.79 13.25 -10.08
N ASP A 186 20.99 13.98 -9.31
CA ASP A 186 21.34 14.48 -7.98
C ASP A 186 21.07 13.42 -6.91
N PRO A 187 22.11 12.87 -6.25
CA PRO A 187 21.96 11.89 -5.20
C PRO A 187 21.19 12.43 -3.98
N GLY A 188 21.29 13.74 -3.69
CA GLY A 188 20.56 14.38 -2.61
C GLY A 188 19.05 14.38 -2.86
N GLN A 189 18.63 14.63 -4.09
CA GLN A 189 17.22 14.58 -4.48
C GLN A 189 16.68 13.14 -4.41
N ARG A 190 17.45 12.13 -4.87
CA ARG A 190 17.06 10.72 -4.75
C ARG A 190 16.89 10.30 -3.29
N LEU A 191 17.83 10.70 -2.43
CA LEU A 191 17.73 10.44 -1.00
C LEU A 191 16.48 11.08 -0.39
N ALA A 192 16.22 12.36 -0.69
CA ALA A 192 15.06 13.09 -0.16
C ALA A 192 13.74 12.41 -0.51
N VAL A 193 13.52 12.00 -1.77
CA VAL A 193 12.27 11.35 -2.19
C VAL A 193 12.11 9.97 -1.56
N ARG A 194 13.20 9.23 -1.33
CA ARG A 194 13.14 7.95 -0.63
C ARG A 194 12.79 8.13 0.85
N LEU A 195 13.34 9.14 1.51
CA LEU A 195 12.97 9.46 2.89
C LEU A 195 11.49 9.84 3.02
N LEU A 196 10.92 10.55 2.04
CA LEU A 196 9.49 10.85 2.01
C LEU A 196 8.63 9.58 1.96
N CYS A 197 9.10 8.50 1.32
CA CYS A 197 8.38 7.23 1.27
C CYS A 197 8.27 6.53 2.64
N PHE A 198 9.08 6.89 3.63
CA PHE A 198 8.93 6.37 4.99
C PHE A 198 7.78 7.02 5.77
N ILE A 199 7.34 8.23 5.38
CA ILE A 199 6.29 8.98 6.10
C ILE A 199 4.98 8.18 6.21
N PRO A 200 4.40 7.60 5.14
CA PRO A 200 3.17 6.82 5.25
C PRO A 200 3.28 5.63 6.20
N PHE A 201 4.45 5.00 6.25
CA PHE A 201 4.70 3.88 7.15
C PHE A 201 4.85 4.33 8.61
N GLY A 202 5.53 5.46 8.83
CA GLY A 202 5.64 6.09 10.14
C GLY A 202 4.27 6.48 10.71
N LEU A 203 3.42 7.09 9.90
CA LEU A 203 2.04 7.42 10.26
C LEU A 203 1.25 6.17 10.61
N HIS A 204 1.37 5.10 9.80
CA HIS A 204 0.71 3.84 10.09
C HIS A 204 1.18 3.23 11.41
N PHE A 205 2.48 3.24 11.66
CA PHE A 205 3.06 2.75 12.89
C PHE A 205 2.53 3.52 14.12
N LEU A 206 2.54 4.85 14.06
CA LEU A 206 2.10 5.71 15.15
C LEU A 206 0.59 5.57 15.45
N PHE A 207 -0.24 5.59 14.41
CA PHE A 207 -1.69 5.65 14.58
C PHE A 207 -2.39 4.29 14.62
N VAL A 208 -1.71 3.22 14.18
CA VAL A 208 -2.28 1.87 14.13
C VAL A 208 -1.56 0.93 15.09
N TRP A 209 -0.24 0.81 14.94
CA TRP A 209 0.54 -0.19 15.66
C TRP A 209 0.69 0.10 17.13
N ILE A 210 1.05 1.34 17.50
CA ILE A 210 1.21 1.72 18.91
C ILE A 210 -0.11 1.54 19.68
N PRO A 211 -1.28 2.03 19.21
CA PRO A 211 -2.53 1.77 19.87
C PRO A 211 -2.89 0.29 20.00
N LEU A 212 -2.58 -0.53 18.96
CA LEU A 212 -2.81 -1.98 19.02
C LEU A 212 -1.92 -2.68 20.05
N ILE A 213 -0.65 -2.31 20.15
CA ILE A 213 0.26 -2.85 21.15
C ILE A 213 -0.26 -2.50 22.55
N LYS A 214 -0.61 -1.25 22.80
CA LYS A 214 -1.17 -0.81 24.08
C LYS A 214 -2.49 -1.53 24.43
N ALA A 215 -3.39 -1.68 23.46
CA ALA A 215 -4.64 -2.40 23.66
C ALA A 215 -4.42 -3.89 23.99
N GLN A 216 -3.39 -4.51 23.41
CA GLN A 216 -3.02 -5.90 23.73
C GLN A 216 -2.41 -6.04 25.13
N GLU A 217 -1.60 -5.08 25.56
CA GLU A 217 -1.00 -5.07 26.90
C GLU A 217 -2.05 -4.92 28.00
N HIS A 218 -3.10 -4.14 27.75
CA HIS A 218 -4.16 -3.90 28.73
C HIS A 218 -5.28 -4.94 28.74
N SER A 219 -5.12 -6.10 28.10
CA SER A 219 -6.13 -7.19 28.02
C SER A 219 -7.50 -6.73 27.51
N LEU A 220 -7.60 -5.51 26.96
CA LEU A 220 -8.86 -4.94 26.43
C LEU A 220 -9.42 -5.76 25.26
N LEU A 221 -8.66 -6.71 24.75
CA LEU A 221 -9.03 -7.64 23.71
C LEU A 221 -10.00 -8.74 24.21
N ALA A 222 -9.96 -9.04 25.49
CA ALA A 222 -10.81 -10.09 26.11
C ALA A 222 -12.13 -9.53 26.68
N GLU A 223 -12.21 -8.22 26.96
CA GLU A 223 -13.30 -7.66 27.76
C GLU A 223 -14.36 -6.87 26.97
N ARG A 224 -14.14 -6.59 25.70
CA ARG A 224 -15.14 -5.88 24.89
C ARG A 224 -15.78 -6.83 23.88
N PRO A 225 -17.03 -7.25 24.09
CA PRO A 225 -17.79 -7.86 23.00
C PRO A 225 -17.89 -6.83 21.86
N LEU A 226 -17.50 -7.27 20.68
CA LEU A 226 -17.65 -6.50 19.46
C LEU A 226 -19.14 -6.35 19.17
N VAL A 227 -19.69 -5.16 19.43
CA VAL A 227 -21.06 -4.80 19.09
C VAL A 227 -21.15 -4.41 17.61
#